data_b50d3ac00ad51adc74d075a6834a9cb0
#
_entry.id   b50d3ac00ad51adc74d075a6834a9cb0
#
_cell.length_a   1.000
_cell.length_b   1.000
_cell.length_c   1.000
_cell.angle_alpha   90.00
_cell.angle_beta   90.00
_cell.angle_gamma   90.00
#
_symmetry.space_group_name_H-M   'P 1'
#
loop_
_entity.id
_entity.type
_entity.pdbx_description
1 polymer ?
#
loop_
_entity_poly.entity_id
_entity_poly.type
_entity_poly.pdbx_seq_one_letter_code
_entity_poly.pdbx_strand_id
1 'polypeptide(L)'
;MQRAPGVSLATARISHVEPIVIVDYGAGNLRSVQKAFEHLGYQAVFTSDPVAIRAAPAIVFPGQGASPPAMAALERDGMASAVREAIASGTPFFGVCLGLQLLLEHSEEGSVDCLGIVPGTVRRFADAHITQGFKVPHMGWNSVKLRGEHPVFEGVPASSYFYFVHSYYADPTEDSWSKATTDYGLEFTSVVARDNLIATQFHPEKSG
;
A
#
# COMPACT_ATOMS: atom_id res chain seq x y z
N MET A 1 22.58 -11.07 55.64
CA MET A 1 21.37 -10.73 54.84
C MET A 1 21.73 -9.50 53.96
N GLN A 2 22.31 -9.75 52.79
CA GLN A 2 22.75 -8.71 51.85
C GLN A 2 21.64 -8.48 50.84
N ARG A 3 21.21 -7.21 50.68
CA ARG A 3 20.26 -6.79 49.68
C ARG A 3 20.93 -6.77 48.31
N ALA A 4 20.33 -7.40 47.30
CA ALA A 4 20.75 -7.34 45.94
C ALA A 4 20.56 -5.91 45.34
N PRO A 5 21.45 -5.44 44.47
CA PRO A 5 21.33 -4.12 43.86
C PRO A 5 20.16 -4.11 42.85
N GLY A 6 19.32 -3.07 42.96
CA GLY A 6 18.20 -2.83 42.07
C GLY A 6 18.67 -2.59 40.62
N VAL A 7 18.09 -3.32 39.71
CA VAL A 7 18.23 -3.10 38.26
C VAL A 7 17.51 -1.80 37.93
N SER A 8 18.28 -0.75 37.64
CA SER A 8 17.78 0.48 37.07
C SER A 8 17.33 0.19 35.63
N LEU A 9 16.03 0.25 35.39
CA LEU A 9 15.46 0.33 34.05
C LEU A 9 15.89 1.66 33.46
N ALA A 10 16.99 1.62 32.71
CA ALA A 10 17.37 2.73 31.84
C ALA A 10 16.19 2.93 30.86
N THR A 11 15.48 4.04 31.02
CA THR A 11 14.53 4.58 30.05
C THR A 11 15.28 4.73 28.73
N ALA A 12 15.05 3.82 27.81
CA ALA A 12 15.52 3.92 26.45
C ALA A 12 15.02 5.27 25.90
N ARG A 13 15.97 6.17 25.62
CA ARG A 13 15.67 7.42 24.89
C ARG A 13 15.00 7.00 23.60
N ILE A 14 13.78 7.43 23.40
CA ILE A 14 13.10 7.40 22.10
C ILE A 14 14.00 8.25 21.21
N SER A 15 14.84 7.61 20.40
CA SER A 15 15.52 8.25 19.28
C SER A 15 14.41 8.91 18.47
N HIS A 16 14.56 10.17 18.05
CA HIS A 16 13.65 10.85 17.15
C HIS A 16 13.60 10.05 15.84
N VAL A 17 12.66 9.12 15.75
CA VAL A 17 12.32 8.47 14.50
C VAL A 17 11.60 9.54 13.71
N GLU A 18 12.17 9.94 12.58
CA GLU A 18 11.53 10.90 11.69
C GLU A 18 10.14 10.36 11.26
N PRO A 19 9.12 11.23 11.14
CA PRO A 19 7.77 10.78 10.89
C PRO A 19 7.62 10.13 9.51
N ILE A 20 6.80 9.09 9.44
CA ILE A 20 6.37 8.50 8.17
C ILE A 20 5.56 9.55 7.40
N VAL A 21 5.85 9.71 6.11
CA VAL A 21 5.15 10.64 5.24
C VAL A 21 3.99 9.92 4.55
N ILE A 22 2.78 10.42 4.74
CA ILE A 22 1.58 9.98 4.01
C ILE A 22 1.32 10.97 2.90
N VAL A 23 1.36 10.52 1.64
CA VAL A 23 1.14 11.36 0.47
C VAL A 23 -0.34 11.74 0.38
N ASP A 24 -0.62 13.04 0.39
CA ASP A 24 -1.96 13.62 0.27
C ASP A 24 -2.16 14.29 -1.10
N TYR A 25 -2.73 13.55 -2.03
CA TYR A 25 -3.13 14.06 -3.35
C TYR A 25 -4.65 14.32 -3.44
N GLY A 26 -5.32 14.46 -2.29
CA GLY A 26 -6.77 14.63 -2.20
C GLY A 26 -7.53 13.31 -2.08
N ALA A 27 -6.84 12.20 -1.80
CA ALA A 27 -7.47 10.90 -1.53
C ALA A 27 -8.24 10.92 -0.20
N GLY A 28 -9.35 10.19 -0.15
CA GLY A 28 -10.11 10.02 1.10
C GLY A 28 -9.44 9.08 2.11
N ASN A 29 -9.94 9.13 3.37
CA ASN A 29 -9.60 8.19 4.45
C ASN A 29 -8.13 8.16 4.92
N LEU A 30 -7.35 9.19 4.67
CA LEU A 30 -5.95 9.28 5.12
C LEU A 30 -5.82 9.14 6.64
N ARG A 31 -6.79 9.64 7.40
CA ARG A 31 -6.78 9.59 8.88
C ARG A 31 -6.83 8.18 9.44
N SER A 32 -7.49 7.23 8.78
CA SER A 32 -7.50 5.83 9.23
C SER A 32 -6.12 5.21 9.13
N VAL A 33 -5.41 5.50 8.04
CA VAL A 33 -4.04 5.06 7.83
C VAL A 33 -3.11 5.70 8.86
N GLN A 34 -3.20 7.01 9.08
CA GLN A 34 -2.43 7.71 10.11
C GLN A 34 -2.63 7.09 11.50
N LYS A 35 -3.90 6.88 11.90
CA LYS A 35 -4.22 6.26 13.20
C LYS A 35 -3.68 4.85 13.35
N ALA A 36 -3.63 4.06 12.27
CA ALA A 36 -3.03 2.73 12.31
C ALA A 36 -1.53 2.80 12.65
N PHE A 37 -0.79 3.74 12.05
CA PHE A 37 0.63 3.96 12.39
C PHE A 37 0.81 4.52 13.80
N GLU A 38 -0.02 5.48 14.21
CA GLU A 38 -0.01 6.01 15.58
C GLU A 38 -0.29 4.92 16.62
N HIS A 39 -1.22 3.99 16.34
CA HIS A 39 -1.49 2.84 17.21
C HIS A 39 -0.27 1.91 17.36
N LEU A 40 0.53 1.78 16.31
CA LEU A 40 1.79 1.03 16.31
C LEU A 40 2.95 1.81 16.94
N GLY A 41 2.73 3.05 17.39
CA GLY A 41 3.75 3.88 18.04
C GLY A 41 4.59 4.73 17.07
N TYR A 42 4.23 4.80 15.79
CA TYR A 42 4.92 5.63 14.80
C TYR A 42 4.21 6.96 14.60
N GLN A 43 4.98 8.04 14.45
CA GLN A 43 4.44 9.31 13.99
C GLN A 43 4.23 9.27 12.48
N ALA A 44 3.11 9.80 12.00
CA ALA A 44 2.81 9.89 10.58
C ALA A 44 2.21 11.27 10.28
N VAL A 45 2.70 11.91 9.21
CA VAL A 45 2.29 13.24 8.79
C VAL A 45 1.82 13.25 7.34
N PHE A 46 0.83 14.08 7.02
CA PHE A 46 0.36 14.27 5.65
C PHE A 46 1.19 15.32 4.94
N THR A 47 1.47 15.11 3.66
CA THR A 47 2.06 16.14 2.82
C THR A 47 1.59 16.02 1.37
N SER A 48 1.41 17.17 0.73
CA SER A 48 1.27 17.33 -0.71
C SER A 48 2.50 18.02 -1.33
N ASP A 49 3.54 18.30 -0.52
CA ASP A 49 4.78 18.95 -0.97
C ASP A 49 5.74 17.92 -1.59
N PRO A 50 6.05 18.01 -2.89
CA PRO A 50 7.00 17.13 -3.56
C PRO A 50 8.40 17.13 -2.93
N VAL A 51 8.82 18.24 -2.31
CA VAL A 51 10.13 18.32 -1.64
C VAL A 51 10.14 17.46 -0.38
N ALA A 52 9.07 17.54 0.41
CA ALA A 52 8.92 16.71 1.60
C ALA A 52 8.79 15.22 1.26
N ILE A 53 8.13 14.88 0.14
CA ILE A 53 8.03 13.49 -0.35
C ILE A 53 9.42 12.94 -0.70
N ARG A 54 10.26 13.71 -1.42
CA ARG A 54 11.63 13.28 -1.78
C ARG A 54 12.52 13.09 -0.56
N ALA A 55 12.33 13.90 0.46
CA ALA A 55 13.14 13.87 1.69
C ALA A 55 12.61 12.88 2.75
N ALA A 56 11.51 12.19 2.47
CA ALA A 56 10.84 11.33 3.44
C ALA A 56 11.71 10.13 3.84
N PRO A 57 11.77 9.77 5.13
CA PRO A 57 12.45 8.57 5.60
C PRO A 57 11.69 7.30 5.26
N ALA A 58 10.38 7.39 5.11
CA ALA A 58 9.48 6.34 4.65
C ALA A 58 8.19 6.97 4.12
N ILE A 59 7.60 6.35 3.10
CA ILE A 59 6.41 6.85 2.43
C ILE A 59 5.28 5.84 2.55
N VAL A 60 4.09 6.33 2.89
CA VAL A 60 2.83 5.62 2.73
C VAL A 60 2.01 6.31 1.66
N PHE A 61 1.53 5.52 0.72
CA PHE A 61 0.78 5.98 -0.44
C PHE A 61 -0.61 5.34 -0.45
N PRO A 62 -1.53 5.84 0.37
CA PRO A 62 -2.89 5.34 0.41
C PRO A 62 -3.69 5.88 -0.75
N GLY A 63 -4.78 5.22 -1.10
CA GLY A 63 -5.69 5.74 -2.10
C GLY A 63 -7.09 5.20 -2.00
N GLN A 64 -8.05 6.09 -2.20
CA GLN A 64 -9.46 5.78 -2.40
C GLN A 64 -10.00 6.63 -3.54
N GLY A 65 -10.95 6.09 -4.29
CA GLY A 65 -11.53 6.77 -5.44
C GLY A 65 -11.10 6.12 -6.74
N ALA A 66 -10.86 6.90 -7.77
CA ALA A 66 -10.57 6.43 -9.12
C ALA A 66 -9.18 6.87 -9.62
N SER A 67 -8.59 6.07 -10.51
CA SER A 67 -7.26 6.32 -11.08
C SER A 67 -7.14 7.66 -11.81
N PRO A 68 -8.11 8.09 -12.69
CA PRO A 68 -7.96 9.33 -13.44
C PRO A 68 -7.81 10.60 -12.58
N PRO A 69 -8.71 10.91 -11.63
CA PRO A 69 -8.54 12.10 -10.80
C PRO A 69 -7.31 12.03 -9.89
N ALA A 70 -6.93 10.84 -9.45
CA ALA A 70 -5.73 10.64 -8.63
C ALA A 70 -4.46 10.97 -9.43
N MET A 71 -4.31 10.41 -10.63
CA MET A 71 -3.16 10.70 -11.50
C MET A 71 -3.13 12.17 -11.91
N ALA A 72 -4.27 12.78 -12.24
CA ALA A 72 -4.34 14.19 -12.57
C ALA A 72 -3.87 15.10 -11.40
N ALA A 73 -4.19 14.76 -10.16
CA ALA A 73 -3.72 15.49 -8.99
C ALA A 73 -2.20 15.29 -8.77
N LEU A 74 -1.72 14.06 -8.86
CA LEU A 74 -0.31 13.73 -8.68
C LEU A 74 0.59 14.43 -9.70
N GLU A 75 0.20 14.45 -10.98
CA GLU A 75 0.97 15.08 -12.06
C GLU A 75 0.91 16.60 -11.97
N ARG A 76 -0.28 17.19 -11.76
CA ARG A 76 -0.46 18.64 -11.65
C ARG A 76 0.45 19.27 -10.59
N ASP A 77 0.58 18.59 -9.43
CA ASP A 77 1.24 19.13 -8.26
C ASP A 77 2.69 18.60 -8.12
N GLY A 78 3.20 17.87 -9.11
CA GLY A 78 4.57 17.36 -9.18
C GLY A 78 4.87 16.21 -8.21
N MET A 79 3.84 15.67 -7.54
CA MET A 79 4.00 14.56 -6.61
C MET A 79 4.35 13.24 -7.31
N ALA A 80 3.89 13.04 -8.56
CA ALA A 80 4.17 11.83 -9.32
C ALA A 80 5.69 11.62 -9.52
N SER A 81 6.43 12.67 -9.93
CA SER A 81 7.89 12.59 -10.07
C SER A 81 8.57 12.38 -8.71
N ALA A 82 8.09 13.07 -7.66
CA ALA A 82 8.65 12.92 -6.32
C ALA A 82 8.51 11.49 -5.78
N VAL A 83 7.36 10.84 -6.00
CA VAL A 83 7.14 9.44 -5.62
C VAL A 83 8.05 8.51 -6.42
N ARG A 84 8.15 8.69 -7.75
CA ARG A 84 9.06 7.88 -8.59
C ARG A 84 10.51 8.00 -8.13
N GLU A 85 10.99 9.22 -7.87
CA GLU A 85 12.34 9.51 -7.41
C GLU A 85 12.62 8.92 -6.02
N ALA A 86 11.70 9.05 -5.09
CA ALA A 86 11.83 8.49 -3.74
C ALA A 86 11.92 6.96 -3.77
N ILE A 87 11.08 6.28 -4.56
CA ILE A 87 11.15 4.81 -4.73
C ILE A 87 12.49 4.43 -5.37
N ALA A 88 12.91 5.12 -6.43
CA ALA A 88 14.17 4.84 -7.13
C ALA A 88 15.40 5.08 -6.23
N SER A 89 15.33 5.98 -5.26
CA SER A 89 16.40 6.25 -4.29
C SER A 89 16.46 5.25 -3.14
N GLY A 90 15.52 4.29 -3.07
CA GLY A 90 15.49 3.26 -2.03
C GLY A 90 14.69 3.64 -0.78
N THR A 91 13.91 4.72 -0.82
CA THR A 91 13.03 5.11 0.30
C THR A 91 11.98 4.00 0.52
N PRO A 92 11.83 3.47 1.76
CA PRO A 92 10.77 2.51 2.08
C PRO A 92 9.40 3.03 1.68
N PHE A 93 8.67 2.24 0.90
CA PHE A 93 7.41 2.66 0.30
C PHE A 93 6.30 1.62 0.53
N PHE A 94 5.16 2.09 1.02
CA PHE A 94 3.99 1.26 1.25
C PHE A 94 2.74 1.82 0.56
N GLY A 95 2.28 1.15 -0.51
CA GLY A 95 1.03 1.48 -1.23
C GLY A 95 -0.18 0.72 -0.66
N VAL A 96 -1.36 1.37 -0.61
CA VAL A 96 -2.60 0.76 -0.15
C VAL A 96 -3.74 0.99 -1.14
N CYS A 97 -4.38 -0.08 -1.58
CA CYS A 97 -5.54 -0.13 -2.46
C CYS A 97 -5.29 0.62 -3.80
N LEU A 98 -5.89 1.79 -4.03
CA LEU A 98 -5.61 2.59 -5.21
C LEU A 98 -4.11 2.93 -5.31
N GLY A 99 -3.42 3.10 -4.16
CA GLY A 99 -1.98 3.34 -4.14
C GLY A 99 -1.16 2.19 -4.73
N LEU A 100 -1.64 0.93 -4.66
CA LEU A 100 -1.05 -0.17 -5.41
C LEU A 100 -1.33 -0.02 -6.90
N GLN A 101 -2.57 0.27 -7.27
CA GLN A 101 -2.99 0.36 -8.67
C GLN A 101 -2.23 1.46 -9.42
N LEU A 102 -2.02 2.61 -8.79
CA LEU A 102 -1.29 3.72 -9.38
C LEU A 102 0.20 3.44 -9.63
N LEU A 103 0.77 2.37 -9.04
CA LEU A 103 2.15 1.97 -9.33
C LEU A 103 2.32 1.30 -10.69
N LEU A 104 1.26 0.76 -11.30
CA LEU A 104 1.33 0.08 -12.59
C LEU A 104 1.58 1.06 -13.74
N GLU A 105 1.69 0.56 -14.97
CA GLU A 105 1.90 1.38 -16.16
C GLU A 105 0.61 2.04 -16.62
N HIS A 106 -0.50 1.28 -16.63
CA HIS A 106 -1.79 1.72 -17.17
C HIS A 106 -2.95 1.20 -16.32
N SER A 107 -4.05 1.95 -16.31
CA SER A 107 -5.31 1.53 -15.68
C SER A 107 -6.44 1.52 -16.69
N GLU A 108 -7.20 0.40 -16.76
CA GLU A 108 -8.46 0.33 -17.50
C GLU A 108 -9.52 1.27 -16.93
N GLU A 109 -9.37 1.69 -15.66
CA GLU A 109 -10.25 2.70 -15.07
C GLU A 109 -10.00 4.07 -15.69
N GLY A 110 -10.87 4.44 -16.63
CA GLY A 110 -10.76 5.69 -17.39
C GLY A 110 -9.63 5.70 -18.41
N SER A 111 -8.99 4.56 -18.70
CA SER A 111 -7.89 4.41 -19.66
C SER A 111 -6.80 5.46 -19.45
N VAL A 112 -6.17 5.44 -18.28
CA VAL A 112 -5.17 6.42 -17.86
C VAL A 112 -3.81 5.76 -17.60
N ASP A 113 -2.73 6.44 -18.03
CA ASP A 113 -1.38 6.05 -17.67
C ASP A 113 -1.11 6.40 -16.20
N CYS A 114 -0.43 5.47 -15.51
CA CYS A 114 -0.14 5.57 -14.08
C CYS A 114 1.37 5.86 -13.84
N LEU A 115 1.90 5.51 -12.67
CA LEU A 115 3.29 5.84 -12.32
C LEU A 115 4.34 5.02 -13.09
N GLY A 116 3.99 3.86 -13.66
CA GLY A 116 4.90 3.05 -14.47
C GLY A 116 6.08 2.45 -13.70
N ILE A 117 5.90 2.17 -12.41
CA ILE A 117 6.94 1.59 -11.54
C ILE A 117 6.88 0.05 -11.58
N VAL A 118 5.67 -0.49 -11.61
CA VAL A 118 5.40 -1.92 -11.72
C VAL A 118 4.91 -2.20 -13.14
N PRO A 119 5.63 -3.02 -13.95
CA PRO A 119 5.18 -3.38 -15.28
C PRO A 119 3.83 -4.12 -15.21
N GLY A 120 2.85 -3.68 -16.01
CA GLY A 120 1.54 -4.30 -16.07
C GLY A 120 0.38 -3.32 -16.08
N THR A 121 -0.83 -3.86 -15.97
CA THR A 121 -2.08 -3.12 -16.16
C THR A 121 -3.02 -3.35 -14.98
N VAL A 122 -3.72 -2.31 -14.58
CA VAL A 122 -4.86 -2.42 -13.66
C VAL A 122 -6.09 -2.81 -14.47
N ARG A 123 -6.67 -3.98 -14.17
CA ARG A 123 -7.81 -4.54 -14.91
C ARG A 123 -9.10 -4.44 -14.12
N ARG A 124 -10.21 -4.32 -14.82
CA ARG A 124 -11.55 -4.41 -14.24
C ARG A 124 -11.97 -5.87 -14.07
N PHE A 125 -12.66 -6.19 -12.98
CA PHE A 125 -13.38 -7.47 -12.90
C PHE A 125 -14.41 -7.54 -14.02
N ALA A 126 -14.33 -8.59 -14.84
CA ALA A 126 -15.18 -8.73 -16.02
C ALA A 126 -16.68 -8.93 -15.66
N ASP A 127 -17.58 -8.56 -16.55
CA ASP A 127 -19.00 -8.76 -16.35
C ASP A 127 -19.40 -10.26 -16.22
N ALA A 128 -18.54 -11.15 -16.73
CA ALA A 128 -18.65 -12.59 -16.51
C ALA A 128 -18.60 -12.99 -15.02
N HIS A 129 -17.90 -12.23 -14.17
CA HIS A 129 -17.91 -12.44 -12.72
C HIS A 129 -19.28 -12.20 -12.12
N ILE A 130 -20.01 -11.19 -12.60
CA ILE A 130 -21.38 -10.88 -12.14
C ILE A 130 -22.32 -12.02 -12.51
N THR A 131 -22.19 -12.58 -13.72
CA THR A 131 -23.02 -13.72 -14.16
C THR A 131 -22.72 -15.01 -13.39
N GLN A 132 -21.52 -15.14 -12.83
CA GLN A 132 -21.11 -16.24 -11.94
C GLN A 132 -21.51 -16.01 -10.47
N GLY A 133 -22.21 -14.92 -10.16
CA GLY A 133 -22.69 -14.60 -8.81
C GLY A 133 -21.74 -13.79 -7.94
N PHE A 134 -20.59 -13.36 -8.49
CA PHE A 134 -19.67 -12.45 -7.78
C PHE A 134 -20.16 -11.00 -7.90
N LYS A 135 -20.03 -10.24 -6.82
CA LYS A 135 -20.38 -8.82 -6.82
C LYS A 135 -19.16 -7.97 -7.23
N VAL A 136 -19.41 -6.94 -8.03
CA VAL A 136 -18.42 -5.89 -8.31
C VAL A 136 -18.97 -4.57 -7.76
N PRO A 137 -18.28 -3.91 -6.83
CA PRO A 137 -16.92 -4.20 -6.31
C PRO A 137 -16.83 -5.49 -5.49
N HIS A 138 -15.64 -6.13 -5.50
CA HIS A 138 -15.21 -7.08 -4.49
C HIS A 138 -15.17 -6.35 -3.15
N MET A 139 -16.11 -6.65 -2.26
CA MET A 139 -16.25 -5.98 -0.98
C MET A 139 -16.44 -7.02 0.14
N GLY A 140 -15.55 -6.98 1.12
CA GLY A 140 -15.59 -7.86 2.28
C GLY A 140 -14.24 -8.46 2.64
N TRP A 141 -14.27 -9.42 3.56
CA TRP A 141 -13.11 -10.15 4.01
C TRP A 141 -12.80 -11.31 3.05
N ASN A 142 -11.54 -11.42 2.65
CA ASN A 142 -11.09 -12.52 1.80
C ASN A 142 -9.68 -12.95 2.22
N SER A 143 -9.33 -14.20 1.89
CA SER A 143 -8.04 -14.78 2.22
C SER A 143 -6.96 -14.29 1.25
N VAL A 144 -5.78 -14.01 1.81
CA VAL A 144 -4.57 -13.67 1.07
C VAL A 144 -3.60 -14.84 1.15
N LYS A 145 -3.23 -15.39 0.00
CA LYS A 145 -2.26 -16.49 -0.12
C LYS A 145 -0.89 -15.90 -0.42
N LEU A 146 0.05 -16.05 0.51
CA LEU A 146 1.43 -15.60 0.32
C LEU A 146 2.13 -16.42 -0.77
N ARG A 147 2.90 -15.76 -1.63
CA ARG A 147 3.72 -16.34 -2.70
C ARG A 147 5.19 -16.03 -2.43
N GLY A 148 5.91 -17.04 -1.95
CA GLY A 148 7.31 -16.91 -1.61
C GLY A 148 7.57 -16.20 -0.28
N GLU A 149 8.85 -16.02 0.01
CA GLU A 149 9.30 -15.36 1.24
C GLU A 149 9.55 -13.86 0.98
N HIS A 150 9.09 -13.02 1.88
CA HIS A 150 9.42 -11.60 1.91
C HIS A 150 9.42 -11.12 3.38
N PRO A 151 10.39 -10.29 3.80
CA PRO A 151 10.52 -9.87 5.21
C PRO A 151 9.25 -9.22 5.78
N VAL A 152 8.47 -8.54 4.93
CA VAL A 152 7.21 -7.88 5.35
C VAL A 152 6.13 -8.87 5.82
N PHE A 153 6.26 -10.15 5.47
CA PHE A 153 5.31 -11.19 5.88
C PHE A 153 5.74 -11.93 7.16
N GLU A 154 6.83 -11.51 7.79
CA GLU A 154 7.26 -12.10 9.05
C GLU A 154 6.15 -11.99 10.10
N GLY A 155 5.76 -13.14 10.67
CA GLY A 155 4.65 -13.21 11.63
C GLY A 155 3.25 -13.20 11.01
N VAL A 156 3.10 -13.05 9.67
CA VAL A 156 1.80 -13.11 9.00
C VAL A 156 1.49 -14.57 8.62
N PRO A 157 0.40 -15.19 9.12
CA PRO A 157 0.00 -16.54 8.72
C PRO A 157 -0.27 -16.64 7.22
N ALA A 158 0.08 -17.79 6.62
CA ALA A 158 0.07 -18.00 5.17
C ALA A 158 -1.30 -17.80 4.47
N SER A 159 -2.39 -17.78 5.24
CA SER A 159 -3.77 -17.61 4.74
C SER A 159 -4.54 -16.64 5.63
N SER A 160 -3.97 -15.46 5.86
CA SER A 160 -4.62 -14.39 6.63
C SER A 160 -5.78 -13.78 5.85
N TYR A 161 -6.81 -13.34 6.57
CA TYR A 161 -7.95 -12.62 6.00
C TYR A 161 -7.75 -11.13 6.13
N PHE A 162 -8.08 -10.40 5.05
CA PHE A 162 -8.03 -8.93 5.01
C PHE A 162 -9.29 -8.37 4.36
N TYR A 163 -9.56 -7.09 4.62
CA TYR A 163 -10.71 -6.39 4.06
C TYR A 163 -10.39 -5.78 2.69
N PHE A 164 -11.22 -6.10 1.71
CA PHE A 164 -11.16 -5.61 0.33
C PHE A 164 -12.36 -4.72 0.01
N VAL A 165 -12.15 -3.72 -0.84
CA VAL A 165 -13.20 -2.93 -1.47
C VAL A 165 -12.66 -2.33 -2.78
N HIS A 166 -12.81 -3.05 -3.90
CA HIS A 166 -12.27 -2.61 -5.19
C HIS A 166 -13.00 -3.26 -6.38
N SER A 167 -13.07 -2.53 -7.49
CA SER A 167 -13.63 -3.01 -8.77
C SER A 167 -12.56 -3.35 -9.80
N TYR A 168 -11.32 -2.93 -9.54
CA TYR A 168 -10.14 -3.13 -10.37
C TYR A 168 -9.04 -3.81 -9.56
N TYR A 169 -8.16 -4.56 -10.22
CA TYR A 169 -7.07 -5.29 -9.60
C TYR A 169 -5.78 -5.15 -10.40
N ALA A 170 -4.64 -5.30 -9.76
CA ALA A 170 -3.34 -5.28 -10.39
C ALA A 170 -3.06 -6.59 -11.14
N ASP A 171 -2.61 -6.47 -12.40
CA ASP A 171 -2.15 -7.57 -13.26
C ASP A 171 -0.71 -7.27 -13.74
N PRO A 172 0.30 -7.51 -12.88
CA PRO A 172 1.70 -7.35 -13.26
C PRO A 172 2.08 -8.32 -14.38
N THR A 173 2.85 -7.85 -15.37
CA THR A 173 3.36 -8.70 -16.47
C THR A 173 4.49 -9.65 -16.03
N GLU A 174 5.17 -9.32 -14.93
CA GLU A 174 6.21 -10.15 -14.34
C GLU A 174 5.73 -10.76 -13.02
N ASP A 175 5.62 -12.08 -12.94
CA ASP A 175 5.24 -12.83 -11.74
C ASP A 175 6.12 -12.53 -10.52
N SER A 176 7.36 -12.10 -10.74
CA SER A 176 8.29 -11.73 -9.68
C SER A 176 7.81 -10.59 -8.78
N TRP A 177 6.91 -9.74 -9.26
CA TRP A 177 6.27 -8.69 -8.49
C TRP A 177 5.15 -9.20 -7.59
N SER A 178 4.44 -10.27 -7.99
CA SER A 178 3.30 -10.81 -7.25
C SER A 178 3.77 -11.61 -6.02
N LYS A 179 3.63 -11.03 -4.83
CA LYS A 179 4.04 -11.65 -3.56
C LYS A 179 2.89 -12.24 -2.76
N ALA A 180 1.67 -11.92 -3.12
CA ALA A 180 0.49 -12.62 -2.63
C ALA A 180 -0.64 -12.52 -3.64
N THR A 181 -1.54 -13.52 -3.60
CA THR A 181 -2.72 -13.59 -4.46
C THR A 181 -3.98 -13.81 -3.63
N THR A 182 -5.12 -13.48 -4.23
CA THR A 182 -6.45 -13.68 -3.66
C THR A 182 -7.36 -14.22 -4.75
N ASP A 183 -8.23 -15.17 -4.39
CA ASP A 183 -9.24 -15.71 -5.30
C ASP A 183 -10.56 -14.98 -5.11
N TYR A 184 -11.11 -14.48 -6.21
CA TYR A 184 -12.47 -13.93 -6.29
C TYR A 184 -13.10 -14.27 -7.63
N GLY A 185 -13.28 -15.59 -7.89
CA GLY A 185 -13.71 -16.11 -9.18
C GLY A 185 -12.63 -16.09 -10.26
N LEU A 186 -11.55 -15.39 -10.02
CA LEU A 186 -10.25 -15.49 -10.65
C LEU A 186 -9.17 -15.22 -9.58
N GLU A 187 -8.00 -15.76 -9.77
CA GLU A 187 -6.85 -15.42 -8.93
C GLU A 187 -6.21 -14.12 -9.44
N PHE A 188 -6.08 -13.11 -8.56
CA PHE A 188 -5.45 -11.83 -8.86
C PHE A 188 -4.34 -11.50 -7.87
N THR A 189 -3.40 -10.65 -8.27
CA THR A 189 -2.34 -10.14 -7.40
C THR A 189 -2.90 -9.22 -6.33
N SER A 190 -2.78 -9.61 -5.07
CA SER A 190 -3.24 -8.81 -3.92
C SER A 190 -2.11 -8.10 -3.18
N VAL A 191 -0.84 -8.48 -3.42
CA VAL A 191 0.34 -7.79 -2.93
C VAL A 191 1.41 -7.78 -4.02
N VAL A 192 1.96 -6.62 -4.32
CA VAL A 192 3.21 -6.47 -5.06
C VAL A 192 4.32 -6.06 -4.11
N ALA A 193 5.53 -6.62 -4.29
CA ALA A 193 6.69 -6.16 -3.55
C ALA A 193 7.99 -6.45 -4.29
N ARG A 194 8.94 -5.51 -4.21
CA ARG A 194 10.33 -5.65 -4.67
C ARG A 194 11.17 -4.61 -3.94
N ASP A 195 12.32 -5.04 -3.42
CA ASP A 195 13.29 -4.19 -2.73
C ASP A 195 12.65 -3.35 -1.60
N ASN A 196 12.62 -2.04 -1.74
CA ASN A 196 12.05 -1.09 -0.78
C ASN A 196 10.55 -0.83 -0.96
N LEU A 197 9.93 -1.39 -2.00
CA LEU A 197 8.53 -1.18 -2.32
C LEU A 197 7.68 -2.38 -1.93
N ILE A 198 6.57 -2.11 -1.24
CA ILE A 198 5.45 -3.02 -1.06
C ILE A 198 4.13 -2.28 -1.29
N ALA A 199 3.15 -2.96 -1.86
CA ALA A 199 1.79 -2.41 -1.93
C ALA A 199 0.74 -3.51 -1.88
N THR A 200 -0.39 -3.22 -1.24
CA THR A 200 -1.51 -4.15 -1.01
C THR A 200 -2.79 -3.67 -1.67
N GLN A 201 -3.58 -4.59 -2.25
CA GLN A 201 -4.92 -4.27 -2.75
C GLN A 201 -5.95 -4.15 -1.62
N PHE A 202 -5.74 -4.86 -0.55
CA PHE A 202 -6.57 -4.80 0.65
C PHE A 202 -6.18 -3.62 1.55
N HIS A 203 -7.01 -3.38 2.56
CA HIS A 203 -6.86 -2.31 3.53
C HIS A 203 -6.39 -2.86 4.89
N PRO A 204 -5.07 -2.91 5.18
CA PRO A 204 -4.57 -3.38 6.47
C PRO A 204 -5.14 -2.58 7.65
N GLU A 205 -5.31 -1.26 7.46
CA GLU A 205 -5.85 -0.34 8.46
C GLU A 205 -7.33 -0.59 8.83
N LYS A 206 -7.99 -1.49 8.07
CA LYS A 206 -9.38 -1.91 8.31
C LYS A 206 -9.49 -3.39 8.64
N SER A 207 -8.34 -4.07 8.78
CA SER A 207 -8.25 -5.53 8.87
C SER A 207 -7.83 -6.02 10.27
N GLY A 208 -7.82 -5.14 11.27
CA GLY A 208 -7.48 -5.42 12.66
C GLY A 208 -8.67 -5.59 13.58
#